data_1ad7e44d96b671fece9258f76de293ae
#
_entry.id   1ad7e44d96b671fece9258f76de293ae
#
_cell.length_a   1.000
_cell.length_b   1.000
_cell.length_c   1.000
_cell.angle_alpha   90.00
_cell.angle_beta   90.00
_cell.angle_gamma   90.00
#
_symmetry.space_group_name_H-M   'P 1'
#
loop_
_entity.id
_entity.type
_entity.pdbx_description
1 polymer ?
#
loop_
_entity_poly.entity_id
_entity_poly.type
_entity_poly.pdbx_seq_one_letter_code
_entity_poly.pdbx_strand_id
1 'polypeptide(L)'
;MRTGKLAEAALKRSVFRQLNTTLPDGSGRYGADCCVVPIEAGSKSVLSAAGSKAALPENGSKLVLTAAGKVPGFEDRPEYLVTAAVNNLASGGASPTGVMIHAMLPPSYQEADLKEDMKSIAKAAEANGIAVLGGHTEVTDAVLRPIYQMTGVGFAQEKENCAAALLQPGQALILTKWIALAGTAALAYRYEEELGKRFPFTLIDRAKEFEKLMSVAQEARAITHFGLCAMHDLSQGGVFGALWEMAERAGVGLEVDLKKIPVKKETVEICEFFDVNPYNLYSAGALLAGSWQPEVLVSKLHEQGIPAAVIGYVTDKNDRIIRNGEDVRFLDRPQQEEWYRKFGG
;
A
#
# COMPACT_ATOMS: atom_id res chain seq x y z
N MET A 1 11.63 18.86 -8.79
CA MET A 1 11.33 17.51 -8.23
C MET A 1 10.45 16.79 -9.22
N ARG A 2 10.54 15.46 -9.31
CA ARG A 2 9.71 14.68 -10.24
C ARG A 2 8.35 14.38 -9.61
N THR A 3 7.31 14.24 -10.43
CA THR A 3 5.97 13.84 -9.97
C THR A 3 6.00 12.43 -9.35
N GLY A 4 5.21 12.21 -8.30
CA GLY A 4 5.12 10.94 -7.58
C GLY A 4 5.82 10.97 -6.22
N LYS A 5 6.08 9.79 -5.64
CA LYS A 5 6.76 9.64 -4.35
C LYS A 5 8.15 10.30 -4.41
N LEU A 6 8.50 11.06 -3.39
CA LEU A 6 9.78 11.75 -3.33
C LEU A 6 10.92 10.72 -3.25
N ALA A 7 11.98 10.92 -4.03
CA ALA A 7 13.15 10.05 -4.00
C ALA A 7 13.73 9.94 -2.58
N GLU A 8 14.17 8.75 -2.19
CA GLU A 8 14.67 8.42 -0.84
C GLU A 8 15.68 9.45 -0.31
N ALA A 9 16.70 9.79 -1.10
CA ALA A 9 17.74 10.72 -0.68
C ALA A 9 17.20 12.12 -0.40
N ALA A 10 16.20 12.58 -1.15
CA ALA A 10 15.55 13.87 -0.94
C ALA A 10 14.63 13.81 0.30
N LEU A 11 13.88 12.72 0.47
CA LEU A 11 13.02 12.50 1.63
C LEU A 11 13.83 12.48 2.93
N LYS A 12 14.94 11.72 2.96
CA LYS A 12 15.84 11.66 4.13
C LYS A 12 16.42 13.03 4.49
N ARG A 13 16.90 13.82 3.50
CA ARG A 13 17.53 15.14 3.75
C ARG A 13 16.54 16.24 4.09
N SER A 14 15.42 16.29 3.36
CA SER A 14 14.51 17.46 3.39
C SER A 14 13.33 17.30 4.32
N VAL A 15 12.99 16.06 4.71
CA VAL A 15 11.85 15.77 5.58
C VAL A 15 12.33 15.14 6.88
N PHE A 16 12.81 13.92 6.88
CA PHE A 16 13.13 13.20 8.12
C PHE A 16 14.20 13.88 8.97
N ARG A 17 15.25 14.41 8.33
CA ARG A 17 16.31 15.15 9.08
C ARG A 17 15.79 16.42 9.75
N GLN A 18 14.76 17.07 9.20
CA GLN A 18 14.21 18.31 9.75
C GLN A 18 13.17 18.04 10.85
N LEU A 19 12.41 16.95 10.73
CA LEU A 19 11.32 16.66 11.66
C LEU A 19 11.79 15.99 12.96
N ASN A 20 13.01 15.47 12.99
CA ASN A 20 13.59 14.76 14.15
C ASN A 20 12.61 13.69 14.73
N THR A 21 11.86 13.04 13.84
CA THR A 21 10.83 12.07 14.19
C THR A 21 11.48 10.72 14.52
N THR A 22 11.82 10.50 15.76
CA THR A 22 12.19 9.18 16.27
C THR A 22 11.12 8.74 17.27
N LEU A 23 10.17 7.93 16.79
CA LEU A 23 9.32 7.19 17.71
C LEU A 23 10.13 6.07 18.37
N PRO A 24 9.87 5.75 19.66
CA PRO A 24 10.69 4.80 20.43
C PRO A 24 10.81 3.41 19.79
N ASP A 25 9.78 2.98 19.06
CA ASP A 25 9.71 1.67 18.39
C ASP A 25 10.29 1.67 16.97
N GLY A 26 10.80 2.82 16.51
CA GLY A 26 11.35 2.97 15.16
C GLY A 26 10.31 3.07 14.06
N SER A 27 9.00 3.09 14.36
CA SER A 27 7.95 3.38 13.37
C SER A 27 8.05 4.84 12.89
N GLY A 28 7.39 5.14 11.77
CA GLY A 28 7.46 6.47 11.16
C GLY A 28 8.77 6.80 10.43
N ARG A 29 9.65 5.81 10.18
CA ARG A 29 10.87 5.95 9.37
C ARG A 29 10.61 5.65 7.90
N TYR A 30 11.62 5.93 7.06
CA TYR A 30 11.57 5.54 5.64
C TYR A 30 11.25 4.06 5.46
N GLY A 31 10.31 3.75 4.58
CA GLY A 31 9.82 2.39 4.33
C GLY A 31 8.83 1.85 5.37
N ALA A 32 8.31 2.70 6.25
CA ALA A 32 7.21 2.34 7.14
C ALA A 32 5.88 2.90 6.60
N ASP A 33 4.86 2.04 6.51
CA ASP A 33 3.53 2.41 6.01
C ASP A 33 2.72 3.20 7.04
N CYS A 34 3.07 3.08 8.32
CA CYS A 34 2.36 3.73 9.41
C CYS A 34 3.31 4.07 10.58
N CYS A 35 2.82 4.88 11.49
CA CYS A 35 3.45 5.13 12.78
C CYS A 35 2.59 4.59 13.91
N VAL A 36 3.24 4.26 15.05
CA VAL A 36 2.59 3.67 16.22
C VAL A 36 2.81 4.57 17.43
N VAL A 37 1.73 4.89 18.12
CA VAL A 37 1.76 5.69 19.35
C VAL A 37 1.29 4.81 20.50
N PRO A 38 2.11 4.59 21.56
CA PRO A 38 1.70 3.88 22.75
C PRO A 38 0.53 4.60 23.43
N ILE A 39 -0.47 3.86 23.88
CA ILE A 39 -1.54 4.39 24.74
C ILE A 39 -1.23 3.95 26.15
N GLU A 40 -1.01 4.92 27.05
CA GLU A 40 -0.74 4.62 28.46
C GLU A 40 -1.94 3.94 29.13
N ALA A 41 -1.67 2.92 29.95
CA ALA A 41 -2.68 2.23 30.72
C ALA A 41 -3.42 3.22 31.64
N GLY A 42 -4.75 3.27 31.53
CA GLY A 42 -5.58 4.19 32.30
C GLY A 42 -6.15 5.37 31.50
N SER A 43 -5.70 5.62 30.27
CA SER A 43 -6.37 6.57 29.38
C SER A 43 -7.73 6.01 28.98
N LYS A 44 -8.81 6.60 29.49
CA LYS A 44 -10.16 6.30 28.96
C LYS A 44 -10.21 6.82 27.53
N SER A 45 -10.18 5.92 26.54
CA SER A 45 -10.26 6.30 25.15
C SER A 45 -11.59 6.99 24.85
N VAL A 46 -11.53 8.23 24.37
CA VAL A 46 -12.70 9.07 24.06
C VAL A 46 -13.10 8.91 22.59
N LEU A 47 -12.69 7.85 21.93
CA LEU A 47 -13.08 7.55 20.52
C LEU A 47 -14.37 6.73 20.45
N SER A 48 -15.43 7.19 21.11
CA SER A 48 -16.79 6.75 20.79
C SER A 48 -17.31 7.60 19.63
N ALA A 49 -16.90 7.28 18.41
CA ALA A 49 -17.56 7.82 17.24
C ALA A 49 -19.00 7.30 17.23
N ALA A 50 -19.98 8.21 17.19
CA ALA A 50 -21.38 7.88 17.18
C ALA A 50 -21.70 6.85 16.08
N GLY A 51 -22.15 5.66 16.48
CA GLY A 51 -22.63 4.62 15.59
C GLY A 51 -21.63 3.56 15.12
N SER A 52 -20.33 3.65 15.44
CA SER A 52 -19.39 2.58 15.11
C SER A 52 -19.37 1.51 16.21
N LYS A 53 -19.50 0.23 15.80
CA LYS A 53 -19.28 -0.94 16.67
C LYS A 53 -17.77 -1.21 16.90
N ALA A 54 -16.91 -0.22 16.75
CA ALA A 54 -15.49 -0.37 17.02
C ALA A 54 -15.33 -0.68 18.52
N ALA A 55 -14.87 -1.87 18.82
CA ALA A 55 -14.51 -2.23 20.18
C ALA A 55 -13.45 -1.26 20.69
N LEU A 56 -13.64 -0.77 21.91
CA LEU A 56 -12.61 0.03 22.58
C LEU A 56 -11.35 -0.82 22.71
N PRO A 57 -10.15 -0.22 22.46
CA PRO A 57 -8.92 -0.97 22.57
C PRO A 57 -8.75 -1.49 24.00
N GLU A 58 -8.35 -2.75 24.13
CA GLU A 58 -7.99 -3.36 25.40
C GLU A 58 -6.73 -2.69 25.98
N ASN A 59 -6.48 -2.86 27.27
CA ASN A 59 -5.25 -2.41 27.90
C ASN A 59 -4.01 -2.96 27.16
N GLY A 60 -3.07 -2.09 26.80
CA GLY A 60 -1.89 -2.44 26.02
C GLY A 60 -2.05 -2.31 24.51
N SER A 61 -3.18 -1.80 24.03
CA SER A 61 -3.33 -1.45 22.60
C SER A 61 -2.49 -0.25 22.21
N LYS A 62 -2.06 -0.24 20.96
CA LYS A 62 -1.32 0.87 20.36
C LYS A 62 -2.18 1.55 19.29
N LEU A 63 -2.18 2.87 19.30
CA LEU A 63 -2.80 3.67 18.24
C LEU A 63 -1.87 3.64 17.02
N VAL A 64 -2.40 3.29 15.86
CA VAL A 64 -1.68 3.23 14.61
C VAL A 64 -2.26 4.26 13.66
N LEU A 65 -1.41 5.09 13.11
CA LEU A 65 -1.76 6.18 12.21
C LEU A 65 -1.03 6.04 10.88
N THR A 66 -1.70 6.35 9.79
CA THR A 66 -1.12 6.44 8.47
C THR A 66 -1.65 7.63 7.70
N ALA A 67 -0.91 8.05 6.66
CA ALA A 67 -1.37 9.04 5.71
C ALA A 67 -1.46 8.41 4.32
N ALA A 68 -2.61 8.48 3.69
CA ALA A 68 -2.83 8.09 2.31
C ALA A 68 -3.03 9.33 1.44
N GLY A 69 -2.24 9.41 0.40
CA GLY A 69 -2.31 10.48 -0.59
C GLY A 69 -2.80 9.96 -1.93
N LYS A 70 -2.31 10.57 -3.00
CA LYS A 70 -2.71 10.28 -4.38
C LYS A 70 -2.52 8.82 -4.77
N VAL A 71 -3.55 8.21 -5.34
CA VAL A 71 -3.53 6.87 -5.94
C VAL A 71 -3.30 7.01 -7.45
N PRO A 72 -2.14 6.56 -7.98
CA PRO A 72 -1.82 6.71 -9.39
C PRO A 72 -2.86 6.07 -10.31
N GLY A 73 -3.34 6.85 -11.28
CA GLY A 73 -4.35 6.41 -12.25
C GLY A 73 -5.80 6.45 -11.78
N PHE A 74 -6.02 6.75 -10.51
CA PHE A 74 -7.34 6.91 -9.89
C PHE A 74 -7.46 8.26 -9.18
N GLU A 75 -6.84 9.30 -9.76
CA GLU A 75 -6.78 10.63 -9.15
C GLU A 75 -8.13 11.31 -9.00
N ASP A 76 -9.09 10.91 -9.81
CA ASP A 76 -10.49 11.35 -9.84
C ASP A 76 -11.45 10.40 -9.09
N ARG A 77 -10.91 9.40 -8.39
CA ARG A 77 -11.66 8.38 -7.65
C ARG A 77 -11.19 8.33 -6.19
N PRO A 78 -11.62 9.27 -5.35
CA PRO A 78 -11.09 9.43 -3.97
C PRO A 78 -11.41 8.26 -3.05
N GLU A 79 -12.38 7.40 -3.39
CA GLU A 79 -12.70 6.18 -2.65
C GLU A 79 -11.52 5.20 -2.52
N TYR A 80 -10.58 5.21 -3.47
CA TYR A 80 -9.39 4.34 -3.38
C TYR A 80 -8.39 4.78 -2.31
N LEU A 81 -8.47 6.01 -1.84
CA LEU A 81 -7.68 6.46 -0.69
C LEU A 81 -8.11 5.76 0.60
N VAL A 82 -9.39 5.38 0.72
CA VAL A 82 -9.87 4.55 1.84
C VAL A 82 -9.16 3.20 1.83
N THR A 83 -9.12 2.53 0.67
CA THR A 83 -8.42 1.25 0.52
C THR A 83 -6.92 1.39 0.80
N ALA A 84 -6.28 2.45 0.32
CA ALA A 84 -4.87 2.71 0.59
C ALA A 84 -4.59 2.90 2.10
N ALA A 85 -5.44 3.68 2.80
CA ALA A 85 -5.31 3.86 4.24
C ALA A 85 -5.53 2.54 5.01
N VAL A 86 -6.50 1.74 4.61
CA VAL A 86 -6.76 0.41 5.18
C VAL A 86 -5.58 -0.52 4.96
N ASN A 87 -5.00 -0.57 3.77
CA ASN A 87 -3.85 -1.40 3.45
C ASN A 87 -2.63 -1.04 4.32
N ASN A 88 -2.30 0.25 4.42
CA ASN A 88 -1.19 0.73 5.24
C ASN A 88 -1.36 0.35 6.72
N LEU A 89 -2.58 0.51 7.27
CA LEU A 89 -2.87 0.12 8.65
C LEU A 89 -2.73 -1.38 8.85
N ALA A 90 -3.30 -2.16 7.91
CA ALA A 90 -3.29 -3.61 7.97
C ALA A 90 -1.86 -4.17 7.87
N SER A 91 -1.01 -3.64 6.97
CA SER A 91 0.40 -4.03 6.85
C SER A 91 1.19 -3.72 8.13
N GLY A 92 0.77 -2.71 8.90
CA GLY A 92 1.26 -2.43 10.24
C GLY A 92 0.75 -3.39 11.33
N GLY A 93 -0.10 -4.35 11.00
CA GLY A 93 -0.73 -5.26 11.96
C GLY A 93 -1.89 -4.62 12.73
N ALA A 94 -2.39 -3.47 12.29
CA ALA A 94 -3.50 -2.80 12.95
C ALA A 94 -4.85 -3.25 12.38
N SER A 95 -5.86 -3.22 13.25
CA SER A 95 -7.27 -3.26 12.86
C SER A 95 -7.71 -1.85 12.49
N PRO A 96 -8.01 -1.57 11.20
CA PRO A 96 -8.48 -0.25 10.78
C PRO A 96 -9.80 0.10 11.47
N THR A 97 -9.92 1.33 11.95
CA THR A 97 -11.11 1.82 12.66
C THR A 97 -11.80 2.94 11.89
N GLY A 98 -11.02 3.82 11.27
CA GLY A 98 -11.59 4.93 10.53
C GLY A 98 -10.58 5.76 9.77
N VAL A 99 -11.12 6.75 9.05
CA VAL A 99 -10.34 7.73 8.29
C VAL A 99 -10.80 9.16 8.59
N MET A 100 -9.87 10.10 8.59
CA MET A 100 -10.14 11.54 8.50
C MET A 100 -9.84 12.01 7.08
N ILE A 101 -10.71 12.84 6.51
CA ILE A 101 -10.63 13.30 5.12
C ILE A 101 -10.18 14.77 5.10
N HIS A 102 -9.18 15.07 4.28
CA HIS A 102 -8.81 16.44 3.93
C HIS A 102 -9.08 16.64 2.44
N ALA A 103 -9.92 17.64 2.12
CA ALA A 103 -10.29 17.96 0.75
C ALA A 103 -9.98 19.43 0.45
N MET A 104 -9.15 19.68 -0.56
CA MET A 104 -8.90 21.00 -1.15
C MET A 104 -9.50 21.03 -2.55
N LEU A 105 -10.45 21.94 -2.76
CA LEU A 105 -11.26 22.00 -3.96
C LEU A 105 -10.98 23.31 -4.71
N PRO A 106 -10.81 23.28 -6.06
CA PRO A 106 -10.72 24.53 -6.83
C PRO A 106 -12.06 25.26 -6.84
N PRO A 107 -12.09 26.59 -7.03
CA PRO A 107 -13.33 27.36 -7.10
C PRO A 107 -14.31 26.92 -8.21
N SER A 108 -13.82 26.22 -9.23
CA SER A 108 -14.62 25.66 -10.32
C SER A 108 -15.33 24.35 -9.97
N TYR A 109 -14.98 23.71 -8.82
CA TYR A 109 -15.56 22.43 -8.44
C TYR A 109 -17.02 22.58 -8.03
N GLN A 110 -17.88 21.66 -8.49
CA GLN A 110 -19.30 21.77 -8.23
C GLN A 110 -19.71 21.00 -6.96
N GLU A 111 -20.67 21.53 -6.23
CA GLU A 111 -21.20 20.85 -5.03
C GLU A 111 -21.78 19.46 -5.35
N ALA A 112 -22.32 19.28 -6.56
CA ALA A 112 -22.84 18.00 -7.03
C ALA A 112 -21.71 16.93 -7.10
N ASP A 113 -20.55 17.30 -7.64
CA ASP A 113 -19.39 16.41 -7.77
C ASP A 113 -18.83 16.05 -6.38
N LEU A 114 -18.70 17.05 -5.49
CA LEU A 114 -18.30 16.82 -4.10
C LEU A 114 -19.24 15.83 -3.39
N LYS A 115 -20.54 15.95 -3.64
CA LYS A 115 -21.53 15.03 -3.04
C LYS A 115 -21.36 13.60 -3.53
N GLU A 116 -21.06 13.38 -4.81
CA GLU A 116 -20.79 12.05 -5.34
C GLU A 116 -19.45 11.49 -4.81
N ASP A 117 -18.41 12.31 -4.71
CA ASP A 117 -17.14 11.92 -4.09
C ASP A 117 -17.34 11.47 -2.65
N MET A 118 -18.07 12.25 -1.84
CA MET A 118 -18.34 11.89 -0.45
C MET A 118 -19.18 10.62 -0.32
N LYS A 119 -20.11 10.37 -1.24
CA LYS A 119 -20.87 9.10 -1.27
C LYS A 119 -19.97 7.92 -1.62
N SER A 120 -19.07 8.06 -2.60
CA SER A 120 -18.15 7.00 -2.99
C SER A 120 -17.19 6.65 -1.84
N ILE A 121 -16.66 7.67 -1.17
CA ILE A 121 -15.81 7.52 0.03
C ILE A 121 -16.58 6.81 1.16
N ALA A 122 -17.80 7.27 1.46
CA ALA A 122 -18.64 6.67 2.51
C ALA A 122 -18.93 5.19 2.22
N LYS A 123 -19.27 4.85 0.98
CA LYS A 123 -19.49 3.48 0.53
C LYS A 123 -18.23 2.62 0.66
N ALA A 124 -17.07 3.17 0.30
CA ALA A 124 -15.78 2.47 0.46
C ALA A 124 -15.43 2.26 1.94
N ALA A 125 -15.70 3.23 2.81
CA ALA A 125 -15.51 3.08 4.25
C ALA A 125 -16.42 1.99 4.83
N GLU A 126 -17.69 1.98 4.47
CA GLU A 126 -18.66 0.95 4.87
C GLU A 126 -18.24 -0.45 4.39
N ALA A 127 -17.80 -0.58 3.13
CA ALA A 127 -17.33 -1.86 2.56
C ALA A 127 -16.08 -2.40 3.28
N ASN A 128 -15.25 -1.52 3.84
CA ASN A 128 -14.09 -1.89 4.66
C ASN A 128 -14.40 -2.00 6.17
N GLY A 129 -15.65 -1.79 6.58
CA GLY A 129 -16.09 -1.88 7.98
C GLY A 129 -15.49 -0.79 8.88
N ILE A 130 -15.15 0.37 8.32
CA ILE A 130 -14.55 1.50 9.04
C ILE A 130 -15.44 2.74 8.98
N ALA A 131 -15.18 3.71 9.88
CA ALA A 131 -15.93 4.96 9.94
C ALA A 131 -15.18 6.11 9.27
N VAL A 132 -15.93 7.08 8.72
CA VAL A 132 -15.40 8.43 8.46
C VAL A 132 -15.49 9.20 9.77
N LEU A 133 -14.34 9.51 10.38
CA LEU A 133 -14.23 10.11 11.71
C LEU A 133 -14.40 11.64 11.69
N GLY A 134 -14.25 12.25 10.51
CA GLY A 134 -14.30 13.68 10.32
C GLY A 134 -13.31 14.14 9.26
N GLY A 135 -12.94 15.42 9.31
CA GLY A 135 -11.97 15.98 8.38
C GLY A 135 -12.10 17.48 8.21
N HIS A 136 -11.54 17.98 7.11
CA HIS A 136 -11.62 19.37 6.71
C HIS A 136 -11.85 19.48 5.21
N THR A 137 -12.74 20.37 4.80
CA THR A 137 -13.02 20.64 3.38
C THR A 137 -12.97 22.15 3.15
N GLU A 138 -12.18 22.59 2.19
CA GLU A 138 -12.06 23.99 1.84
C GLU A 138 -12.04 24.20 0.34
N VAL A 139 -12.48 25.38 -0.11
CA VAL A 139 -12.32 25.86 -1.48
C VAL A 139 -11.15 26.83 -1.51
N THR A 140 -10.20 26.60 -2.45
CA THR A 140 -8.97 27.38 -2.56
C THR A 140 -8.53 27.51 -4.01
N ASP A 141 -7.97 28.65 -4.36
CA ASP A 141 -7.34 28.90 -5.66
C ASP A 141 -5.92 28.31 -5.79
N ALA A 142 -5.40 27.73 -4.71
CA ALA A 142 -4.10 27.08 -4.69
C ALA A 142 -4.06 25.75 -5.47
N VAL A 143 -5.21 25.19 -5.83
CA VAL A 143 -5.33 23.93 -6.57
C VAL A 143 -6.15 24.07 -7.85
N LEU A 144 -5.76 23.37 -8.92
CA LEU A 144 -6.45 23.38 -10.22
C LEU A 144 -7.47 22.23 -10.37
N ARG A 145 -7.41 21.25 -9.52
CA ARG A 145 -8.30 20.07 -9.44
C ARG A 145 -8.45 19.65 -7.98
N PRO A 146 -9.49 18.89 -7.63
CA PRO A 146 -9.67 18.46 -6.25
C PRO A 146 -8.47 17.63 -5.78
N ILE A 147 -8.04 17.87 -4.56
CA ILE A 147 -7.02 17.11 -3.87
C ILE A 147 -7.65 16.53 -2.61
N TYR A 148 -7.68 15.20 -2.53
CA TYR A 148 -8.08 14.45 -1.36
C TYR A 148 -6.86 13.81 -0.70
N GLN A 149 -6.83 13.85 0.63
CA GLN A 149 -5.88 13.12 1.46
C GLN A 149 -6.64 12.48 2.62
N MET A 150 -6.17 11.33 3.08
CA MET A 150 -6.78 10.64 4.21
C MET A 150 -5.74 10.32 5.28
N THR A 151 -6.11 10.55 6.54
CA THR A 151 -5.39 10.01 7.69
C THR A 151 -6.15 8.79 8.17
N GLY A 152 -5.54 7.62 8.06
CA GLY A 152 -6.07 6.37 8.57
C GLY A 152 -5.76 6.22 10.07
N VAL A 153 -6.74 5.69 10.81
CA VAL A 153 -6.68 5.44 12.25
C VAL A 153 -7.02 3.98 12.50
N GLY A 154 -6.19 3.30 13.29
CA GLY A 154 -6.41 1.92 13.69
C GLY A 154 -5.75 1.60 15.02
N PHE A 155 -5.98 0.38 15.50
CA PHE A 155 -5.39 -0.11 16.74
C PHE A 155 -4.73 -1.47 16.53
N ALA A 156 -3.58 -1.67 17.17
CA ALA A 156 -2.89 -2.96 17.19
C ALA A 156 -2.66 -3.39 18.65
N GLN A 157 -2.71 -4.68 18.89
CA GLN A 157 -2.18 -5.26 20.13
C GLN A 157 -0.65 -5.28 20.05
N GLU A 158 0.04 -5.25 21.19
CA GLU A 158 1.50 -5.21 21.21
C GLU A 158 2.14 -6.37 20.46
N LYS A 159 1.56 -7.58 20.61
CA LYS A 159 1.95 -8.81 19.90
C LYS A 159 1.69 -8.79 18.39
N GLU A 160 0.89 -7.83 17.91
CA GLU A 160 0.46 -7.68 16.51
C GLU A 160 1.13 -6.48 15.82
N ASN A 161 2.06 -5.81 16.50
CA ASN A 161 2.73 -4.59 16.00
C ASN A 161 3.75 -4.92 14.90
N CYS A 162 3.24 -5.26 13.72
CA CYS A 162 4.07 -5.52 12.53
C CYS A 162 4.77 -4.26 12.01
N ALA A 163 4.26 -3.07 12.34
CA ALA A 163 4.88 -1.81 11.94
C ALA A 163 6.30 -1.62 12.49
N ALA A 164 6.62 -2.23 13.63
CA ALA A 164 7.96 -2.21 14.21
C ALA A 164 8.82 -3.40 13.78
N ALA A 165 8.23 -4.45 13.20
CA ALA A 165 8.95 -5.62 12.76
C ALA A 165 9.86 -5.30 11.57
N LEU A 166 11.08 -5.86 11.59
CA LEU A 166 12.07 -5.71 10.53
C LEU A 166 12.38 -7.06 9.92
N LEU A 167 12.72 -7.06 8.64
CA LEU A 167 13.26 -8.24 7.98
C LEU A 167 14.55 -8.69 8.67
N GLN A 168 14.75 -10.00 8.75
CA GLN A 168 15.94 -10.60 9.34
C GLN A 168 16.60 -11.57 8.35
N PRO A 169 17.95 -11.62 8.30
CA PRO A 169 18.66 -12.58 7.45
C PRO A 169 18.20 -14.03 7.68
N GLY A 170 17.95 -14.74 6.58
CA GLY A 170 17.43 -16.12 6.59
C GLY A 170 15.91 -16.22 6.45
N GLN A 171 15.16 -15.15 6.64
CA GLN A 171 13.71 -15.16 6.36
C GLN A 171 13.46 -15.31 4.86
N ALA A 172 12.39 -16.05 4.52
CA ALA A 172 11.84 -16.05 3.17
C ALA A 172 10.96 -14.81 2.94
N LEU A 173 10.99 -14.32 1.71
CA LEU A 173 10.11 -13.26 1.22
C LEU A 173 8.87 -13.89 0.56
N ILE A 174 7.71 -13.62 1.11
CA ILE A 174 6.41 -14.11 0.63
C ILE A 174 5.65 -12.96 0.02
N LEU A 175 5.16 -13.15 -1.20
CA LEU A 175 4.29 -12.21 -1.90
C LEU A 175 2.91 -12.82 -2.06
N THR A 176 1.87 -12.07 -1.66
CA THR A 176 0.48 -12.48 -1.86
C THR A 176 -0.08 -11.96 -3.18
N LYS A 177 -1.04 -12.67 -3.74
CA LYS A 177 -1.71 -12.34 -5.01
C LYS A 177 -0.73 -12.05 -6.16
N TRP A 178 -0.86 -10.93 -6.85
CA TRP A 178 -0.14 -10.60 -8.09
C TRP A 178 0.30 -9.14 -8.06
N ILE A 179 1.43 -8.85 -8.71
CA ILE A 179 1.92 -7.48 -8.85
C ILE A 179 1.09 -6.65 -9.84
N ALA A 180 1.20 -5.34 -9.72
CA ALA A 180 0.63 -4.33 -10.64
C ALA A 180 -0.89 -4.41 -10.86
N LEU A 181 -1.66 -5.01 -9.93
CA LEU A 181 -3.10 -5.13 -10.06
C LEU A 181 -3.78 -3.77 -10.26
N ALA A 182 -3.51 -2.83 -9.37
CA ALA A 182 -4.13 -1.50 -9.41
C ALA A 182 -3.69 -0.69 -10.64
N GLY A 183 -2.40 -0.70 -10.97
CA GLY A 183 -1.89 -0.01 -12.15
C GLY A 183 -2.47 -0.57 -13.45
N THR A 184 -2.62 -1.90 -13.55
CA THR A 184 -3.25 -2.54 -14.70
C THR A 184 -4.73 -2.16 -14.82
N ALA A 185 -5.47 -2.16 -13.72
CA ALA A 185 -6.87 -1.72 -13.72
C ALA A 185 -6.99 -0.25 -14.15
N ALA A 186 -6.13 0.62 -13.63
CA ALA A 186 -6.11 2.03 -13.99
C ALA A 186 -5.84 2.24 -15.50
N LEU A 187 -4.87 1.50 -16.07
CA LEU A 187 -4.61 1.52 -17.51
C LEU A 187 -5.81 1.03 -18.33
N ALA A 188 -6.46 -0.05 -17.88
CA ALA A 188 -7.63 -0.61 -18.55
C ALA A 188 -8.83 0.35 -18.53
N TYR A 189 -9.05 1.11 -17.46
CA TYR A 189 -10.09 2.14 -17.40
C TYR A 189 -9.74 3.34 -18.26
N ARG A 190 -8.54 3.87 -18.13
CA ARG A 190 -8.16 5.15 -18.76
C ARG A 190 -7.97 5.04 -20.27
N TYR A 191 -7.51 3.90 -20.75
CA TYR A 191 -7.14 3.70 -22.14
C TYR A 191 -7.93 2.56 -22.80
N GLU A 192 -9.19 2.37 -22.40
CA GLU A 192 -10.07 1.32 -22.91
C GLU A 192 -10.20 1.31 -24.44
N GLU A 193 -10.43 2.48 -25.04
CA GLU A 193 -10.58 2.62 -26.48
C GLU A 193 -9.28 2.26 -27.23
N GLU A 194 -8.13 2.63 -26.65
CA GLU A 194 -6.82 2.38 -27.22
C GLU A 194 -6.45 0.90 -27.15
N LEU A 195 -6.71 0.28 -26.02
CA LEU A 195 -6.54 -1.16 -25.81
C LEU A 195 -7.49 -1.98 -26.67
N GLY A 196 -8.73 -1.53 -26.89
CA GLY A 196 -9.73 -2.18 -27.73
C GLY A 196 -9.35 -2.28 -29.21
N LYS A 197 -8.37 -1.48 -29.67
CA LYS A 197 -7.82 -1.60 -31.02
C LYS A 197 -6.92 -2.84 -31.20
N ARG A 198 -6.41 -3.41 -30.11
CA ARG A 198 -5.48 -4.54 -30.13
C ARG A 198 -5.99 -5.78 -29.38
N PHE A 199 -6.70 -5.59 -28.28
CA PHE A 199 -7.12 -6.66 -27.39
C PHE A 199 -8.64 -6.85 -27.41
N PRO A 200 -9.13 -8.08 -27.20
CA PRO A 200 -10.56 -8.31 -27.02
C PRO A 200 -11.05 -7.65 -25.73
N PHE A 201 -12.28 -7.14 -25.75
CA PHE A 201 -12.90 -6.49 -24.58
C PHE A 201 -12.89 -7.37 -23.32
N THR A 202 -13.01 -8.70 -23.48
CA THR A 202 -12.93 -9.64 -22.34
C THR A 202 -11.60 -9.60 -21.59
N LEU A 203 -10.48 -9.25 -22.24
CA LEU A 203 -9.20 -9.05 -21.57
C LEU A 203 -9.21 -7.73 -20.78
N ILE A 204 -9.74 -6.68 -21.41
CA ILE A 204 -9.83 -5.33 -20.78
C ILE A 204 -10.76 -5.37 -19.57
N ASP A 205 -11.91 -6.02 -19.69
CA ASP A 205 -12.86 -6.18 -18.58
C ASP A 205 -12.25 -6.96 -17.41
N ARG A 206 -11.52 -8.04 -17.68
CA ARG A 206 -10.78 -8.77 -16.64
C ARG A 206 -9.72 -7.91 -15.96
N ALA A 207 -9.03 -7.06 -16.71
CA ALA A 207 -8.05 -6.15 -16.15
C ALA A 207 -8.71 -5.09 -15.23
N LYS A 208 -9.88 -4.57 -15.61
CA LYS A 208 -10.69 -3.67 -14.77
C LYS A 208 -11.13 -4.35 -13.47
N GLU A 209 -11.52 -5.63 -13.52
CA GLU A 209 -11.89 -6.41 -12.34
C GLU A 209 -10.79 -6.48 -11.26
N PHE A 210 -9.53 -6.19 -11.59
CA PHE A 210 -8.45 -6.17 -10.61
C PHE A 210 -8.64 -5.10 -9.53
N GLU A 211 -9.44 -4.07 -9.78
CA GLU A 211 -9.80 -3.08 -8.76
C GLU A 211 -10.42 -3.74 -7.50
N LYS A 212 -11.16 -4.86 -7.66
CA LYS A 212 -11.77 -5.61 -6.57
C LYS A 212 -10.76 -6.34 -5.68
N LEU A 213 -9.51 -6.47 -6.15
CA LEU A 213 -8.43 -7.15 -5.45
C LEU A 213 -7.46 -6.20 -4.73
N MET A 214 -7.72 -4.89 -4.73
CA MET A 214 -6.79 -3.88 -4.22
C MET A 214 -6.61 -3.89 -2.70
N SER A 215 -7.55 -4.44 -1.93
CA SER A 215 -7.40 -4.57 -0.47
C SER A 215 -6.46 -5.71 -0.10
N VAL A 216 -5.61 -5.50 0.90
CA VAL A 216 -4.74 -6.52 1.52
C VAL A 216 -5.10 -6.78 2.99
N ALA A 217 -6.25 -6.29 3.45
CA ALA A 217 -6.65 -6.40 4.85
C ALA A 217 -6.84 -7.86 5.29
N GLN A 218 -7.33 -8.73 4.40
CA GLN A 218 -7.52 -10.15 4.70
C GLN A 218 -6.16 -10.85 4.81
N GLU A 219 -5.26 -10.60 3.89
CA GLU A 219 -3.89 -11.12 3.87
C GLU A 219 -3.12 -10.72 5.13
N ALA A 220 -3.12 -9.43 5.43
CA ALA A 220 -2.42 -8.91 6.61
C ALA A 220 -2.96 -9.52 7.90
N ARG A 221 -4.28 -9.64 8.04
CA ARG A 221 -4.92 -10.29 9.18
C ARG A 221 -4.49 -11.76 9.31
N ALA A 222 -4.51 -12.51 8.20
CA ALA A 222 -4.10 -13.91 8.19
C ALA A 222 -2.65 -14.06 8.64
N ILE A 223 -1.74 -13.21 8.15
CA ILE A 223 -0.32 -13.22 8.50
C ILE A 223 -0.12 -12.82 9.98
N THR A 224 -0.79 -11.78 10.45
CA THR A 224 -0.72 -11.32 11.85
C THR A 224 -1.16 -12.41 12.84
N HIS A 225 -2.23 -13.16 12.50
CA HIS A 225 -2.66 -14.31 13.31
C HIS A 225 -1.66 -15.46 13.31
N PHE A 226 -0.84 -15.59 12.28
CA PHE A 226 0.24 -16.58 12.25
C PHE A 226 1.42 -16.21 13.15
N GLY A 227 1.67 -14.91 13.33
CA GLY A 227 2.70 -14.37 14.20
C GLY A 227 3.21 -13.00 13.75
N LEU A 228 4.09 -12.41 14.54
CA LEU A 228 4.70 -11.13 14.24
C LEU A 228 5.63 -11.25 13.04
N CYS A 229 5.29 -10.59 11.95
CA CYS A 229 6.04 -10.55 10.70
C CYS A 229 6.29 -9.11 10.25
N ALA A 230 7.44 -8.87 9.62
CA ALA A 230 7.62 -7.66 8.82
C ALA A 230 6.69 -7.76 7.61
N MET A 231 5.82 -6.78 7.43
CA MET A 231 4.89 -6.69 6.29
C MET A 231 4.99 -5.31 5.64
N HIS A 232 4.67 -5.26 4.34
CA HIS A 232 4.58 -4.03 3.55
C HIS A 232 3.55 -4.24 2.44
N ASP A 233 2.57 -3.35 2.33
CA ASP A 233 1.68 -3.37 1.18
C ASP A 233 2.39 -2.80 -0.06
N LEU A 234 2.16 -3.41 -1.20
CA LEU A 234 2.70 -2.91 -2.45
C LEU A 234 1.91 -1.66 -2.86
N SER A 235 2.63 -0.61 -3.19
CA SER A 235 2.05 0.68 -3.57
C SER A 235 2.85 1.34 -4.70
N GLN A 236 3.14 2.63 -4.62
CA GLN A 236 3.96 3.34 -5.60
C GLN A 236 5.38 2.78 -5.66
N GLY A 237 5.88 2.57 -6.89
CA GLY A 237 7.16 1.93 -7.15
C GLY A 237 7.08 0.41 -7.28
N GLY A 238 5.88 -0.16 -7.16
CA GLY A 238 5.62 -1.58 -7.39
C GLY A 238 6.34 -2.52 -6.41
N VAL A 239 6.55 -3.76 -6.84
CA VAL A 239 7.23 -4.76 -6.00
C VAL A 239 8.70 -4.42 -5.77
N PHE A 240 9.38 -3.80 -6.74
CA PHE A 240 10.77 -3.39 -6.57
C PHE A 240 10.91 -2.26 -5.56
N GLY A 241 9.96 -1.32 -5.53
CA GLY A 241 9.91 -0.29 -4.49
C GLY A 241 9.74 -0.88 -3.09
N ALA A 242 8.76 -1.78 -2.91
CA ALA A 242 8.49 -2.42 -1.63
C ALA A 242 9.69 -3.26 -1.12
N LEU A 243 10.31 -4.07 -2.00
CA LEU A 243 11.52 -4.83 -1.69
C LEU A 243 12.66 -3.92 -1.23
N TRP A 244 12.87 -2.81 -1.95
CA TRP A 244 13.89 -1.84 -1.57
C TRP A 244 13.61 -1.23 -0.20
N GLU A 245 12.38 -0.75 0.02
CA GLU A 245 11.98 -0.06 1.25
C GLU A 245 12.09 -0.96 2.49
N MET A 246 11.63 -2.21 2.38
CA MET A 246 11.76 -3.18 3.49
C MET A 246 13.21 -3.51 3.80
N ALA A 247 14.04 -3.73 2.77
CA ALA A 247 15.47 -4.03 2.94
C ALA A 247 16.25 -2.84 3.51
N GLU A 248 15.99 -1.62 3.00
CA GLU A 248 16.63 -0.39 3.48
C GLU A 248 16.29 -0.10 4.94
N ARG A 249 15.02 -0.29 5.31
CA ARG A 249 14.55 -0.13 6.68
C ARG A 249 15.21 -1.09 7.65
N ALA A 250 15.41 -2.34 7.21
CA ALA A 250 16.01 -3.40 8.02
C ALA A 250 17.55 -3.40 7.98
N GLY A 251 18.18 -2.71 7.02
CA GLY A 251 19.63 -2.75 6.82
C GLY A 251 20.14 -4.10 6.34
N VAL A 252 19.39 -4.80 5.49
CA VAL A 252 19.69 -6.17 5.02
C VAL A 252 19.75 -6.22 3.49
N GLY A 253 20.35 -7.30 2.97
CA GLY A 253 20.30 -7.67 1.57
C GLY A 253 19.12 -8.57 1.24
N LEU A 254 18.87 -8.73 -0.05
CA LEU A 254 17.82 -9.60 -0.59
C LEU A 254 18.37 -10.38 -1.79
N GLU A 255 17.85 -11.60 -1.94
CA GLU A 255 18.00 -12.38 -3.17
C GLU A 255 16.62 -12.84 -3.63
N VAL A 256 16.14 -12.30 -4.76
CA VAL A 256 14.79 -12.49 -5.28
C VAL A 256 14.85 -13.16 -6.65
N ASP A 257 14.05 -14.18 -6.86
CA ASP A 257 13.87 -14.86 -8.14
C ASP A 257 12.71 -14.18 -8.91
N LEU A 258 13.06 -13.49 -10.00
CA LEU A 258 12.10 -12.77 -10.82
C LEU A 258 10.98 -13.66 -11.38
N LYS A 259 11.31 -14.94 -11.70
CA LYS A 259 10.37 -15.92 -12.25
C LYS A 259 9.32 -16.38 -11.22
N LYS A 260 9.62 -16.20 -9.94
CA LYS A 260 8.69 -16.55 -8.84
C LYS A 260 7.74 -15.42 -8.47
N ILE A 261 7.94 -14.21 -8.99
CA ILE A 261 7.03 -13.10 -8.75
C ILE A 261 5.76 -13.30 -9.57
N PRO A 262 4.59 -13.49 -8.93
CA PRO A 262 3.34 -13.74 -9.64
C PRO A 262 2.87 -12.50 -10.40
N VAL A 263 2.52 -12.66 -11.65
CA VAL A 263 1.96 -11.62 -12.51
C VAL A 263 0.81 -12.19 -13.34
N LYS A 264 -0.25 -11.42 -13.54
CA LYS A 264 -1.40 -11.80 -14.37
C LYS A 264 -1.06 -11.60 -15.86
N LYS A 265 -1.67 -12.45 -16.71
CA LYS A 265 -1.53 -12.32 -18.16
C LYS A 265 -1.98 -10.94 -18.66
N GLU A 266 -3.11 -10.46 -18.17
CA GLU A 266 -3.66 -9.14 -18.50
C GLU A 266 -2.66 -8.02 -18.18
N THR A 267 -1.96 -8.13 -17.03
CA THR A 267 -0.90 -7.19 -16.64
C THR A 267 0.25 -7.22 -17.65
N VAL A 268 0.73 -8.40 -18.03
CA VAL A 268 1.84 -8.53 -19.00
C VAL A 268 1.48 -7.89 -20.32
N GLU A 269 0.32 -8.25 -20.89
CA GLU A 269 -0.15 -7.77 -22.19
C GLU A 269 -0.34 -6.24 -22.21
N ILE A 270 -0.98 -5.68 -21.18
CA ILE A 270 -1.24 -4.24 -21.09
C ILE A 270 0.04 -3.45 -20.82
N CYS A 271 0.91 -3.93 -19.94
CA CYS A 271 2.19 -3.29 -19.68
C CYS A 271 3.11 -3.30 -20.89
N GLU A 272 3.16 -4.40 -21.64
CA GLU A 272 3.92 -4.49 -22.89
C GLU A 272 3.38 -3.53 -23.95
N PHE A 273 2.05 -3.42 -24.08
CA PHE A 273 1.42 -2.49 -25.02
C PHE A 273 1.82 -1.03 -24.77
N PHE A 274 1.90 -0.62 -23.51
CA PHE A 274 2.27 0.73 -23.12
C PHE A 274 3.76 0.93 -22.87
N ASP A 275 4.61 -0.08 -23.04
CA ASP A 275 6.03 -0.04 -22.68
C ASP A 275 6.25 0.43 -21.24
N VAL A 276 5.58 -0.24 -20.30
CA VAL A 276 5.60 0.00 -18.86
C VAL A 276 6.16 -1.22 -18.14
N ASN A 277 7.05 -1.01 -17.18
CA ASN A 277 7.60 -2.10 -16.38
C ASN A 277 6.62 -2.51 -15.26
N PRO A 278 6.00 -3.72 -15.31
CA PRO A 278 5.03 -4.15 -14.30
C PRO A 278 5.63 -4.28 -12.89
N TYR A 279 6.92 -4.49 -12.75
CA TYR A 279 7.58 -4.59 -11.45
C TYR A 279 7.73 -3.24 -10.72
N ASN A 280 7.65 -2.13 -11.45
CA ASN A 280 7.73 -0.77 -10.93
C ASN A 280 6.37 -0.04 -10.98
N LEU A 281 5.35 -0.65 -11.62
CA LEU A 281 4.02 -0.07 -11.74
C LEU A 281 3.26 -0.20 -10.41
N TYR A 282 2.45 0.80 -10.09
CA TYR A 282 1.58 0.85 -8.91
C TYR A 282 0.87 -0.49 -8.65
N SER A 283 1.11 -1.10 -7.50
CA SER A 283 0.80 -2.51 -7.24
C SER A 283 -0.14 -2.73 -6.04
N ALA A 284 -0.99 -1.76 -5.66
CA ALA A 284 -1.95 -2.01 -4.59
C ALA A 284 -2.75 -3.29 -4.87
N GLY A 285 -2.91 -4.09 -3.81
CA GLY A 285 -3.55 -5.40 -3.89
C GLY A 285 -2.64 -6.58 -3.60
N ALA A 286 -1.34 -6.38 -3.49
CA ALA A 286 -0.40 -7.40 -3.06
C ALA A 286 0.31 -6.99 -1.76
N LEU A 287 0.70 -7.96 -0.94
CA LEU A 287 1.39 -7.77 0.33
C LEU A 287 2.69 -8.57 0.33
N LEU A 288 3.77 -7.93 0.77
CA LEU A 288 5.07 -8.55 0.96
C LEU A 288 5.28 -8.83 2.46
N ALA A 289 5.75 -10.03 2.81
CA ALA A 289 6.02 -10.42 4.19
C ALA A 289 7.31 -11.23 4.33
N GLY A 290 8.00 -11.07 5.47
CA GLY A 290 9.12 -11.91 5.86
C GLY A 290 8.68 -13.05 6.77
N SER A 291 9.10 -14.30 6.52
CA SER A 291 8.71 -15.44 7.34
C SER A 291 9.84 -16.44 7.57
N TRP A 292 9.88 -16.99 8.78
CA TRP A 292 10.75 -18.13 9.16
C TRP A 292 10.16 -19.50 8.78
N GLN A 293 8.86 -19.55 8.50
CA GLN A 293 8.13 -20.78 8.18
C GLN A 293 7.33 -20.58 6.88
N PRO A 294 8.01 -20.38 5.75
CA PRO A 294 7.37 -19.97 4.50
C PRO A 294 6.35 -20.98 3.97
N GLU A 295 6.66 -22.29 4.04
CA GLU A 295 5.76 -23.32 3.53
C GLU A 295 4.44 -23.37 4.32
N VAL A 296 4.54 -23.25 5.66
CA VAL A 296 3.37 -23.25 6.54
C VAL A 296 2.53 -22.00 6.33
N LEU A 297 3.16 -20.84 6.21
CA LEU A 297 2.44 -19.59 5.99
C LEU A 297 1.74 -19.58 4.61
N VAL A 298 2.44 -20.01 3.55
CA VAL A 298 1.85 -20.11 2.20
C VAL A 298 0.69 -21.10 2.20
N SER A 299 0.81 -22.26 2.85
CA SER A 299 -0.30 -23.23 2.97
C SER A 299 -1.52 -22.62 3.66
N LYS A 300 -1.31 -21.92 4.78
CA LYS A 300 -2.41 -21.25 5.52
C LYS A 300 -3.08 -20.13 4.72
N LEU A 301 -2.32 -19.38 3.92
CA LEU A 301 -2.89 -18.38 3.02
C LEU A 301 -3.74 -19.05 1.92
N HIS A 302 -3.24 -20.13 1.33
CA HIS A 302 -3.98 -20.90 0.32
C HIS A 302 -5.26 -21.52 0.90
N GLU A 303 -5.25 -22.06 2.13
CA GLU A 303 -6.45 -22.57 2.81
C GLU A 303 -7.54 -21.49 2.96
N GLN A 304 -7.16 -20.22 3.03
CA GLN A 304 -8.07 -19.07 3.07
C GLN A 304 -8.39 -18.50 1.67
N GLY A 305 -7.97 -19.18 0.60
CA GLY A 305 -8.19 -18.74 -0.77
C GLY A 305 -7.29 -17.58 -1.20
N ILE A 306 -6.22 -17.28 -0.45
CA ILE A 306 -5.27 -16.21 -0.75
C ILE A 306 -4.08 -16.80 -1.49
N PRO A 307 -3.89 -16.52 -2.79
CA PRO A 307 -2.69 -16.93 -3.51
C PRO A 307 -1.44 -16.29 -2.89
N ALA A 308 -0.41 -17.09 -2.69
CA ALA A 308 0.87 -16.63 -2.15
C ALA A 308 2.03 -17.45 -2.70
N ALA A 309 3.20 -16.83 -2.82
CA ALA A 309 4.42 -17.47 -3.30
C ALA A 309 5.65 -17.00 -2.54
N VAL A 310 6.60 -17.89 -2.33
CA VAL A 310 7.96 -17.53 -1.89
C VAL A 310 8.72 -17.01 -3.10
N ILE A 311 9.11 -15.73 -3.07
CA ILE A 311 9.78 -15.05 -4.18
C ILE A 311 11.29 -14.90 -3.98
N GLY A 312 11.81 -15.14 -2.78
CA GLY A 312 13.23 -14.95 -2.46
C GLY A 312 13.51 -15.07 -0.97
N TYR A 313 14.70 -14.62 -0.58
CA TYR A 313 15.19 -14.71 0.79
C TYR A 313 15.94 -13.45 1.20
N VAL A 314 15.93 -13.17 2.49
CA VAL A 314 16.69 -12.09 3.12
C VAL A 314 18.11 -12.58 3.38
N THR A 315 19.11 -11.77 3.07
CA THR A 315 20.54 -12.09 3.27
C THR A 315 21.17 -11.17 4.33
N ASP A 316 22.28 -11.61 4.90
CA ASP A 316 23.09 -10.85 5.87
C ASP A 316 24.01 -9.80 5.23
N LYS A 317 24.01 -9.73 3.89
CA LYS A 317 24.75 -8.73 3.10
C LYS A 317 23.90 -7.48 2.87
N ASN A 318 24.48 -6.44 2.28
CA ASN A 318 23.73 -5.26 1.84
C ASN A 318 23.28 -5.34 0.37
N ASP A 319 23.70 -6.39 -0.35
CA ASP A 319 23.39 -6.57 -1.76
C ASP A 319 21.92 -6.95 -1.94
N ARG A 320 21.23 -6.27 -2.82
CA ARG A 320 19.85 -6.55 -3.20
C ARG A 320 19.85 -7.09 -4.62
N ILE A 321 19.71 -8.39 -4.75
CA ILE A 321 19.93 -9.12 -6.00
C ILE A 321 18.62 -9.62 -6.56
N ILE A 322 18.44 -9.42 -7.87
CA ILE A 322 17.36 -10.00 -8.67
C ILE A 322 17.99 -11.03 -9.61
N ARG A 323 17.50 -12.27 -9.53
CA ARG A 323 17.87 -13.36 -10.45
C ARG A 323 16.78 -13.61 -11.48
N ASN A 324 17.18 -13.80 -12.72
CA ASN A 324 16.31 -14.25 -13.82
C ASN A 324 16.99 -15.43 -14.54
N GLY A 325 16.87 -16.63 -13.97
CA GLY A 325 17.65 -17.79 -14.38
C GLY A 325 19.14 -17.59 -14.04
N GLU A 326 20.01 -17.58 -15.06
CA GLU A 326 21.45 -17.35 -14.90
C GLU A 326 21.80 -15.85 -14.80
N ASP A 327 20.92 -14.97 -15.27
CA ASP A 327 21.13 -13.54 -15.21
C ASP A 327 20.99 -13.04 -13.78
N VAL A 328 21.95 -12.25 -13.33
CA VAL A 328 22.00 -11.65 -12.00
C VAL A 328 22.22 -10.16 -12.14
N ARG A 329 21.33 -9.36 -11.50
CA ARG A 329 21.48 -7.91 -11.45
C ARG A 329 21.17 -7.39 -10.05
N PHE A 330 21.64 -6.20 -9.75
CA PHE A 330 21.23 -5.49 -8.54
C PHE A 330 19.84 -4.89 -8.72
N LEU A 331 19.09 -4.86 -7.62
CA LEU A 331 17.87 -4.08 -7.53
C LEU A 331 18.25 -2.59 -7.49
N ASP A 332 17.73 -1.83 -8.44
CA ASP A 332 17.96 -0.39 -8.48
C ASP A 332 17.22 0.35 -7.36
N ARG A 333 17.77 1.47 -6.94
CA ARG A 333 17.05 2.39 -6.05
C ARG A 333 15.74 2.83 -6.71
N PRO A 334 14.64 2.97 -5.93
CA PRO A 334 13.36 3.42 -6.47
C PRO A 334 13.51 4.71 -7.27
N GLN A 335 13.09 4.64 -8.51
CA GLN A 335 13.03 5.75 -9.45
C GLN A 335 11.63 6.39 -9.39
N GLN A 336 11.34 7.28 -10.36
CA GLN A 336 9.99 7.76 -10.53
C GLN A 336 9.08 6.57 -10.86
N GLU A 337 7.93 6.51 -10.20
CA GLU A 337 6.92 5.48 -10.43
C GLU A 337 6.49 5.45 -11.91
N GLU A 338 6.27 4.25 -12.46
CA GLU A 338 6.04 4.02 -13.90
C GLU A 338 4.83 4.78 -14.45
N TRP A 339 3.75 4.88 -13.67
CA TRP A 339 2.58 5.66 -14.06
C TRP A 339 2.95 7.12 -14.37
N TYR A 340 3.69 7.76 -13.46
CA TYR A 340 4.09 9.16 -13.64
C TYR A 340 5.21 9.35 -14.67
N ARG A 341 6.06 8.34 -14.84
CA ARG A 341 7.09 8.35 -15.88
C ARG A 341 6.47 8.36 -17.28
N LYS A 342 5.42 7.58 -17.48
CA LYS A 342 4.82 7.36 -18.81
C LYS A 342 3.62 8.26 -19.07
N PHE A 343 2.77 8.51 -18.06
CA PHE A 343 1.46 9.15 -18.19
C PHE A 343 1.33 10.44 -17.35
N GLY A 344 2.31 10.77 -16.54
CA GLY A 344 2.35 11.99 -15.72
C GLY A 344 2.84 13.15 -16.56
N GLY A 345 1.90 13.94 -17.11
CA GLY A 345 2.16 15.22 -17.78
C GLY A 345 1.78 16.38 -16.88
#